data_3a160398909a7ea92e2d57b3856c2fea
#
_entry.id   3a160398909a7ea92e2d57b3856c2fea
#
_cell.length_a   1.000
_cell.length_b   1.000
_cell.length_c   1.000
_cell.angle_alpha   90.00
_cell.angle_beta   90.00
_cell.angle_gamma   90.00
#
_symmetry.space_group_name_H-M   'P 1'
#
loop_
_entity.id
_entity.type
_entity.pdbx_description
1 polymer ?
#
loop_
_entity_poly.entity_id
_entity_poly.type
_entity_poly.pdbx_seq_one_letter_code
_entity_poly.pdbx_strand_id
1 'polypeptide(L)'
;KNIARILYRIWFYILLGVPIVVMSPVLIISILRQEWYPYFFKLARIWATLILFGMGFRPIIKREEQWKKGQSYMFVANHTSMTDIMLMLYVTKNPFVFVGKKELAKIPVFGFFYKRTCILVDRNNPKSRREVFARAQSKLSQGLSVCIFPEGGVPDDESVLLDSFKDGAFRLAIDHQIPIAPMTFHDNKARFSYTFLSGSPGKMRVQVHKT
;
A
#
# COMPACT_ATOMS: atom_id res chain seq x y z
N LYS A 1 16.82 -0.61 26.29
CA LYS A 1 16.00 -1.24 25.22
C LYS A 1 14.94 -0.26 24.66
N ASN A 2 14.23 0.49 25.51
CA ASN A 2 13.16 1.41 25.07
C ASN A 2 13.69 2.60 24.26
N ILE A 3 14.81 3.20 24.63
CA ILE A 3 15.43 4.32 23.90
C ILE A 3 15.75 3.91 22.45
N ALA A 4 16.37 2.75 22.25
CA ALA A 4 16.67 2.24 20.91
C ALA A 4 15.41 2.04 20.06
N ARG A 5 14.31 1.57 20.67
CA ARG A 5 13.02 1.41 19.96
C ARG A 5 12.39 2.76 19.60
N ILE A 6 12.50 3.77 20.48
CA ILE A 6 12.06 5.13 20.19
C ILE A 6 12.86 5.70 19.02
N LEU A 7 14.20 5.60 19.06
CA LEU A 7 15.06 6.07 17.96
C LEU A 7 14.75 5.35 16.64
N TYR A 8 14.49 4.04 16.70
CA TYR A 8 14.11 3.25 15.54
C TYR A 8 12.75 3.70 14.95
N ARG A 9 11.80 4.07 15.81
CA ARG A 9 10.49 4.62 15.40
C ARG A 9 10.64 6.02 14.80
N ILE A 10 11.46 6.88 15.40
CA ILE A 10 11.76 8.22 14.87
C ILE A 10 12.45 8.09 13.51
N TRP A 11 13.41 7.18 13.38
CA TRP A 11 14.10 6.89 12.12
C TRP A 11 13.12 6.49 11.00
N PHE A 12 12.13 5.67 11.32
CA PHE A 12 11.07 5.34 10.37
C PHE A 12 10.34 6.60 9.86
N TYR A 13 9.97 7.52 10.73
CA TYR A 13 9.27 8.74 10.31
C TYR A 13 10.17 9.69 9.51
N ILE A 14 11.47 9.72 9.79
CA ILE A 14 12.46 10.44 8.97
C ILE A 14 12.50 9.83 7.56
N LEU A 15 12.64 8.51 7.45
CA LEU A 15 12.63 7.81 6.16
C LEU A 15 11.30 7.94 5.42
N LEU A 16 10.20 8.06 6.15
CA LEU A 16 8.88 8.28 5.58
C LEU A 16 8.76 9.69 4.97
N GLY A 17 9.18 10.71 5.69
CA GLY A 17 8.93 12.12 5.35
C GLY A 17 10.00 12.76 4.49
N VAL A 18 11.28 12.63 4.85
CA VAL A 18 12.38 13.32 4.17
C VAL A 18 12.46 12.98 2.68
N PRO A 19 12.39 11.72 2.24
CA PRO A 19 12.43 11.42 0.80
C PRO A 19 11.26 12.00 0.02
N ILE A 20 10.04 12.07 0.61
CA ILE A 20 8.88 12.71 -0.04
C ILE A 20 9.16 14.19 -0.29
N VAL A 21 9.72 14.89 0.71
CA VAL A 21 10.06 16.33 0.59
C VAL A 21 11.12 16.53 -0.48
N VAL A 22 12.21 15.76 -0.43
CA VAL A 22 13.31 15.84 -1.42
C VAL A 22 12.85 15.52 -2.83
N MET A 23 12.01 14.50 -2.99
CA MET A 23 11.47 14.07 -4.30
C MET A 23 10.26 14.91 -4.76
N SER A 24 9.74 15.81 -3.92
CA SER A 24 8.48 16.53 -4.20
C SER A 24 8.44 17.26 -5.55
N PRO A 25 9.51 17.94 -6.05
CA PRO A 25 9.45 18.59 -7.35
C PRO A 25 9.14 17.60 -8.49
N VAL A 26 9.83 16.45 -8.50
CA VAL A 26 9.65 15.42 -9.53
C VAL A 26 8.33 14.68 -9.33
N LEU A 27 7.92 14.42 -8.08
CA LEU A 27 6.62 13.84 -7.75
C LEU A 27 5.47 14.73 -8.24
N ILE A 28 5.55 16.06 -8.04
CA ILE A 28 4.53 17.00 -8.51
C ILE A 28 4.42 16.93 -10.04
N ILE A 29 5.54 17.02 -10.74
CA ILE A 29 5.54 16.93 -12.22
C ILE A 29 4.89 15.62 -12.66
N SER A 30 5.23 14.50 -12.04
CA SER A 30 4.73 13.17 -12.43
C SER A 30 3.23 12.94 -12.21
N ILE A 31 2.54 13.82 -11.48
CA ILE A 31 1.08 13.74 -11.25
C ILE A 31 0.28 14.81 -11.99
N LEU A 32 0.94 15.68 -12.78
CA LEU A 32 0.24 16.73 -13.56
C LEU A 32 -0.56 16.15 -14.71
N ARG A 33 -0.13 15.02 -15.29
CA ARG A 33 -0.83 14.33 -16.37
C ARG A 33 -1.04 12.87 -16.01
N GLN A 34 -2.17 12.31 -16.42
CA GLN A 34 -2.53 10.91 -16.12
C GLN A 34 -1.55 9.93 -16.79
N GLU A 35 -1.08 10.24 -17.99
CA GLU A 35 -0.12 9.42 -18.75
C GLU A 35 1.22 9.31 -18.02
N TRP A 36 1.52 10.23 -17.10
CA TRP A 36 2.76 10.24 -16.31
C TRP A 36 2.66 9.44 -15.01
N TYR A 37 1.49 8.90 -14.68
CA TYR A 37 1.30 8.09 -13.48
C TYR A 37 2.30 6.93 -13.34
N PRO A 38 2.73 6.22 -14.42
CA PRO A 38 3.76 5.19 -14.31
C PRO A 38 5.10 5.71 -13.77
N TYR A 39 5.45 6.97 -14.04
CA TYR A 39 6.65 7.61 -13.47
C TYR A 39 6.47 7.91 -11.99
N PHE A 40 5.31 8.45 -11.60
CA PHE A 40 4.95 8.59 -10.19
C PHE A 40 5.05 7.25 -9.45
N PHE A 41 4.51 6.20 -10.04
CA PHE A 41 4.55 4.86 -9.45
C PHE A 41 5.98 4.33 -9.26
N LYS A 42 6.88 4.57 -10.22
CA LYS A 42 8.31 4.26 -10.07
C LYS A 42 8.94 5.01 -8.92
N LEU A 43 8.66 6.30 -8.78
CA LEU A 43 9.16 7.12 -7.67
C LEU A 43 8.62 6.63 -6.32
N ALA A 44 7.33 6.29 -6.25
CA ALA A 44 6.73 5.71 -5.05
C ALA A 44 7.38 4.37 -4.67
N ARG A 45 7.77 3.55 -5.66
CA ARG A 45 8.53 2.31 -5.42
C ARG A 45 9.95 2.58 -4.91
N ILE A 46 10.64 3.60 -5.43
CA ILE A 46 11.94 4.03 -4.92
C ILE A 46 11.80 4.46 -3.46
N TRP A 47 10.81 5.31 -3.15
CA TRP A 47 10.51 5.73 -1.79
C TRP A 47 10.25 4.55 -0.85
N ALA A 48 9.41 3.60 -1.26
CA ALA A 48 9.14 2.39 -0.50
C ALA A 48 10.39 1.54 -0.27
N THR A 49 11.24 1.41 -1.29
CA THR A 49 12.50 0.68 -1.22
C THR A 49 13.46 1.33 -0.23
N LEU A 50 13.60 2.66 -0.27
CA LEU A 50 14.43 3.41 0.69
C LEU A 50 13.99 3.18 2.13
N ILE A 51 12.69 3.18 2.40
CA ILE A 51 12.14 2.90 3.74
C ILE A 51 12.46 1.47 4.16
N LEU A 52 12.13 0.48 3.31
CA LEU A 52 12.32 -0.93 3.66
C LEU A 52 13.79 -1.23 4.00
N PHE A 53 14.71 -0.84 3.13
CA PHE A 53 16.14 -1.12 3.35
C PHE A 53 16.76 -0.19 4.40
N GLY A 54 16.32 1.07 4.49
CA GLY A 54 16.76 2.01 5.52
C GLY A 54 16.35 1.60 6.93
N MET A 55 15.26 0.85 7.08
CA MET A 55 14.83 0.22 8.32
C MET A 55 15.53 -1.12 8.59
N GLY A 56 16.41 -1.58 7.70
CA GLY A 56 17.08 -2.88 7.80
C GLY A 56 16.16 -4.06 7.51
N PHE A 57 15.02 -3.84 6.82
CA PHE A 57 14.16 -4.92 6.38
C PHE A 57 14.74 -5.59 5.13
N ARG A 58 14.53 -6.90 5.03
CA ARG A 58 15.02 -7.73 3.90
C ARG A 58 13.84 -8.47 3.30
N PRO A 59 13.17 -7.90 2.27
CA PRO A 59 12.07 -8.57 1.59
C PRO A 59 12.53 -9.89 0.93
N ILE A 60 11.80 -10.96 1.20
CA ILE A 60 11.99 -12.28 0.58
C ILE A 60 10.68 -12.65 -0.09
N ILE A 61 10.68 -12.65 -1.42
CA ILE A 61 9.46 -12.82 -2.21
C ILE A 61 9.47 -14.21 -2.83
N LYS A 62 8.48 -15.03 -2.47
CA LYS A 62 8.18 -16.30 -3.14
C LYS A 62 6.97 -16.11 -4.02
N ARG A 63 7.05 -16.51 -5.29
CA ARG A 63 5.97 -16.35 -6.27
C ARG A 63 5.54 -17.70 -6.81
N GLU A 64 4.25 -17.93 -6.84
CA GLU A 64 3.64 -19.07 -7.53
C GLU A 64 3.34 -18.74 -9.00
N GLU A 65 3.17 -17.44 -9.30
CA GLU A 65 2.86 -16.96 -10.64
C GLU A 65 3.55 -15.61 -10.92
N GLN A 66 3.87 -15.36 -12.19
CA GLN A 66 4.35 -14.07 -12.67
C GLN A 66 3.19 -13.31 -13.30
N TRP A 67 2.97 -12.07 -12.87
CA TRP A 67 1.92 -11.23 -13.43
C TRP A 67 2.29 -10.72 -14.82
N LYS A 68 1.31 -10.69 -15.71
CA LYS A 68 1.50 -10.17 -17.08
C LYS A 68 1.66 -8.65 -17.03
N LYS A 69 2.69 -8.15 -17.71
CA LYS A 69 2.92 -6.71 -17.84
C LYS A 69 1.77 -6.07 -18.62
N GLY A 70 1.26 -4.93 -18.16
CA GLY A 70 0.16 -4.20 -18.79
C GLY A 70 -1.25 -4.75 -18.51
N GLN A 71 -1.36 -5.88 -17.82
CA GLN A 71 -2.65 -6.38 -17.35
C GLN A 71 -3.01 -5.73 -16.01
N SER A 72 -4.28 -5.33 -15.86
CA SER A 72 -4.82 -4.85 -14.59
C SER A 72 -5.18 -6.01 -13.66
N TYR A 73 -4.93 -5.82 -12.38
CA TYR A 73 -5.20 -6.79 -11.32
C TYR A 73 -5.88 -6.10 -10.12
N MET A 74 -6.66 -6.88 -9.38
CA MET A 74 -7.02 -6.55 -8.00
C MET A 74 -5.97 -7.13 -7.07
N PHE A 75 -5.04 -6.30 -6.59
CA PHE A 75 -4.05 -6.71 -5.59
C PHE A 75 -4.68 -6.73 -4.22
N VAL A 76 -4.59 -7.86 -3.52
CA VAL A 76 -5.09 -8.02 -2.16
C VAL A 76 -4.00 -8.63 -1.27
N ALA A 77 -3.91 -8.16 -0.04
CA ALA A 77 -3.03 -8.72 0.98
C ALA A 77 -3.61 -8.49 2.38
N ASN A 78 -3.12 -9.23 3.37
CA ASN A 78 -3.40 -8.96 4.78
C ASN A 78 -2.75 -7.64 5.22
N HIS A 79 -3.35 -6.96 6.22
CA HIS A 79 -2.95 -5.63 6.65
C HIS A 79 -2.71 -5.56 8.17
N THR A 80 -1.46 -5.61 8.55
CA THR A 80 -1.04 -5.72 9.95
C THR A 80 -0.01 -4.66 10.38
N SER A 81 0.45 -3.82 9.43
CA SER A 81 1.53 -2.87 9.65
C SER A 81 1.45 -1.68 8.69
N MET A 82 2.00 -0.54 9.09
CA MET A 82 2.24 0.59 8.18
C MET A 82 3.17 0.20 7.02
N THR A 83 4.08 -0.75 7.24
CA THR A 83 5.04 -1.19 6.23
C THR A 83 4.44 -2.05 5.13
N ASP A 84 3.17 -2.47 5.27
CA ASP A 84 2.46 -3.21 4.22
C ASP A 84 2.33 -2.41 2.93
N ILE A 85 2.16 -1.08 3.05
CA ILE A 85 2.11 -0.16 1.91
C ILE A 85 3.44 -0.18 1.13
N MET A 86 4.56 -0.10 1.86
CA MET A 86 5.90 -0.10 1.28
C MET A 86 6.22 -1.46 0.64
N LEU A 87 5.82 -2.54 1.33
CA LEU A 87 6.05 -3.88 0.84
C LEU A 87 5.21 -4.18 -0.41
N MET A 88 3.95 -3.73 -0.45
CA MET A 88 3.10 -3.82 -1.64
C MET A 88 3.72 -3.10 -2.84
N LEU A 89 4.19 -1.86 -2.66
CA LEU A 89 4.87 -1.09 -3.70
C LEU A 89 6.16 -1.76 -4.18
N TYR A 90 6.92 -2.36 -3.26
CA TYR A 90 8.17 -3.05 -3.59
C TYR A 90 7.93 -4.32 -4.41
N VAL A 91 6.96 -5.14 -3.99
CA VAL A 91 6.65 -6.44 -4.60
C VAL A 91 6.03 -6.28 -5.99
N THR A 92 5.18 -5.25 -6.17
CA THR A 92 4.35 -5.08 -7.36
C THR A 92 5.06 -4.21 -8.40
N LYS A 93 5.16 -4.71 -9.65
CA LYS A 93 5.73 -3.98 -10.78
C LYS A 93 4.67 -3.30 -11.64
N ASN A 94 3.47 -3.86 -11.71
CA ASN A 94 2.33 -3.28 -12.44
C ASN A 94 1.83 -2.03 -11.70
N PRO A 95 1.68 -0.88 -12.37
CA PRO A 95 1.16 0.32 -11.73
C PRO A 95 -0.24 0.08 -11.15
N PHE A 96 -0.46 0.55 -9.93
CA PHE A 96 -1.74 0.43 -9.25
C PHE A 96 -2.04 1.65 -8.38
N VAL A 97 -3.31 1.80 -8.01
CA VAL A 97 -3.78 2.77 -7.03
C VAL A 97 -4.26 2.08 -5.77
N PHE A 98 -3.95 2.63 -4.59
CA PHE A 98 -4.54 2.16 -3.34
C PHE A 98 -5.97 2.66 -3.16
N VAL A 99 -6.82 1.84 -2.56
CA VAL A 99 -8.05 2.31 -1.91
C VAL A 99 -7.74 2.54 -0.45
N GLY A 100 -7.85 3.78 -0.01
CA GLY A 100 -7.38 4.14 1.31
C GLY A 100 -8.29 5.12 2.05
N LYS A 101 -8.05 5.24 3.35
CA LYS A 101 -8.85 5.99 4.30
C LYS A 101 -8.79 7.50 4.00
N LYS A 102 -9.95 8.16 3.87
CA LYS A 102 -10.10 9.58 3.55
C LYS A 102 -9.32 10.50 4.51
N GLU A 103 -9.26 10.15 5.78
CA GLU A 103 -8.62 10.95 6.82
C GLU A 103 -7.12 11.13 6.59
N LEU A 104 -6.44 10.17 5.95
CA LEU A 104 -5.01 10.26 5.62
C LEU A 104 -4.70 11.41 4.65
N ALA A 105 -5.70 11.89 3.93
CA ALA A 105 -5.59 13.05 3.05
C ALA A 105 -5.33 14.37 3.78
N LYS A 106 -5.47 14.39 5.12
CA LYS A 106 -5.20 15.56 5.97
C LYS A 106 -3.72 15.67 6.40
N ILE A 107 -2.93 14.61 6.22
CA ILE A 107 -1.51 14.61 6.60
C ILE A 107 -0.75 15.61 5.71
N PRO A 108 -0.01 16.58 6.29
CA PRO A 108 0.77 17.55 5.51
C PRO A 108 1.72 16.87 4.52
N VAL A 109 1.92 17.47 3.35
CA VAL A 109 2.75 16.99 2.24
C VAL A 109 2.26 15.65 1.67
N PHE A 110 2.22 14.58 2.47
CA PHE A 110 1.72 13.26 2.06
C PHE A 110 0.29 13.32 1.51
N GLY A 111 -0.61 14.00 2.21
CA GLY A 111 -2.02 14.13 1.83
C GLY A 111 -2.23 14.80 0.47
N PHE A 112 -1.31 15.68 0.06
CA PHE A 112 -1.34 16.30 -1.26
C PHE A 112 -1.21 15.26 -2.39
N PHE A 113 -0.23 14.35 -2.28
CA PHE A 113 -0.04 13.26 -3.23
C PHE A 113 -1.13 12.21 -3.09
N TYR A 114 -1.46 11.82 -1.86
CA TYR A 114 -2.44 10.80 -1.53
C TYR A 114 -3.82 11.07 -2.14
N LYS A 115 -4.30 12.31 -2.08
CA LYS A 115 -5.58 12.74 -2.70
C LYS A 115 -5.61 12.53 -4.20
N ARG A 116 -4.47 12.64 -4.88
CA ARG A 116 -4.35 12.58 -6.34
C ARG A 116 -4.05 11.19 -6.87
N THR A 117 -3.46 10.36 -6.04
CA THR A 117 -2.93 9.05 -6.46
C THR A 117 -3.65 7.86 -5.86
N CYS A 118 -4.53 8.06 -4.88
CA CYS A 118 -5.33 7.01 -4.24
C CYS A 118 -6.83 7.24 -4.45
N ILE A 119 -7.59 6.16 -4.37
CA ILE A 119 -9.05 6.19 -4.28
C ILE A 119 -9.41 6.34 -2.80
N LEU A 120 -9.95 7.50 -2.42
CA LEU A 120 -10.30 7.79 -1.05
C LEU A 120 -11.66 7.21 -0.70
N VAL A 121 -11.77 6.59 0.47
CA VAL A 121 -13.02 6.05 1.00
C VAL A 121 -13.28 6.56 2.42
N ASP A 122 -14.48 7.07 2.63
CA ASP A 122 -15.07 7.24 3.95
C ASP A 122 -15.80 5.94 4.30
N ARG A 123 -15.20 5.15 5.19
CA ARG A 123 -15.69 3.81 5.51
C ARG A 123 -17.02 3.81 6.26
N ASN A 124 -17.35 4.91 6.92
CA ASN A 124 -18.60 5.09 7.67
C ASN A 124 -19.74 5.58 6.78
N ASN A 125 -19.44 6.01 5.54
CA ASN A 125 -20.42 6.53 4.61
C ASN A 125 -20.73 5.52 3.48
N PRO A 126 -21.95 4.96 3.42
CA PRO A 126 -22.35 4.00 2.39
C PRO A 126 -22.27 4.57 0.96
N LYS A 127 -22.54 5.87 0.79
CA LYS A 127 -22.42 6.56 -0.51
C LYS A 127 -20.95 6.59 -0.96
N SER A 128 -20.03 6.96 -0.05
CA SER A 128 -18.60 6.96 -0.34
C SER A 128 -18.08 5.57 -0.72
N ARG A 129 -18.55 4.52 -0.04
CA ARG A 129 -18.20 3.13 -0.40
C ARG A 129 -18.66 2.75 -1.81
N ARG A 130 -19.87 3.17 -2.23
CA ARG A 130 -20.35 2.97 -3.60
C ARG A 130 -19.56 3.74 -4.64
N GLU A 131 -19.16 4.97 -4.34
CA GLU A 131 -18.33 5.79 -5.24
C GLU A 131 -16.95 5.19 -5.53
N VAL A 132 -16.42 4.33 -4.64
CA VAL A 132 -15.16 3.60 -4.88
C VAL A 132 -15.24 2.79 -6.18
N PHE A 133 -16.39 2.16 -6.47
CA PHE A 133 -16.58 1.36 -7.69
C PHE A 133 -16.40 2.21 -8.95
N ALA A 134 -17.06 3.37 -9.04
CA ALA A 134 -16.93 4.27 -10.19
C ALA A 134 -15.51 4.83 -10.34
N ARG A 135 -14.85 5.16 -9.21
CA ARG A 135 -13.45 5.64 -9.22
C ARG A 135 -12.47 4.54 -9.63
N ALA A 136 -12.69 3.31 -9.18
CA ALA A 136 -11.89 2.15 -9.59
C ALA A 136 -12.05 1.87 -11.09
N GLN A 137 -13.27 1.92 -11.62
CA GLN A 137 -13.55 1.82 -13.05
C GLN A 137 -12.69 2.80 -13.84
N SER A 138 -12.69 4.07 -13.44
CA SER A 138 -11.89 5.11 -14.09
C SER A 138 -10.38 4.83 -14.06
N LYS A 139 -9.87 4.16 -13.02
CA LYS A 139 -8.45 3.78 -12.94
C LYS A 139 -8.13 2.54 -13.77
N LEU A 140 -9.02 1.57 -13.77
CA LEU A 140 -8.89 0.36 -14.57
C LEU A 140 -8.95 0.67 -16.08
N SER A 141 -9.83 1.58 -16.51
CA SER A 141 -9.87 2.03 -17.92
C SER A 141 -8.61 2.76 -18.38
N GLN A 142 -7.78 3.27 -17.44
CA GLN A 142 -6.45 3.82 -17.69
C GLN A 142 -5.34 2.74 -17.70
N GLY A 143 -5.68 1.45 -17.62
CA GLY A 143 -4.72 0.34 -17.56
C GLY A 143 -4.03 0.19 -16.21
N LEU A 144 -4.52 0.86 -15.15
CA LEU A 144 -3.98 0.72 -13.81
C LEU A 144 -4.64 -0.45 -13.07
N SER A 145 -3.93 -1.05 -12.14
CA SER A 145 -4.47 -2.01 -11.18
C SER A 145 -5.04 -1.28 -9.95
N VAL A 146 -5.79 -2.01 -9.13
CA VAL A 146 -6.31 -1.50 -7.85
C VAL A 146 -5.77 -2.36 -6.72
N CYS A 147 -5.37 -1.75 -5.61
CA CYS A 147 -4.92 -2.44 -4.41
C CYS A 147 -5.86 -2.14 -3.24
N ILE A 148 -6.38 -3.20 -2.64
CA ILE A 148 -7.25 -3.14 -1.46
C ILE A 148 -6.75 -4.14 -0.42
N PHE A 149 -6.61 -3.68 0.83
CA PHE A 149 -6.47 -4.57 1.98
C PHE A 149 -7.89 -4.95 2.45
N PRO A 150 -8.34 -6.20 2.26
CA PRO A 150 -9.75 -6.56 2.41
C PRO A 150 -10.23 -6.50 3.87
N GLU A 151 -9.34 -6.56 4.85
CA GLU A 151 -9.65 -6.33 6.26
C GLU A 151 -10.22 -4.93 6.52
N GLY A 152 -9.89 -3.99 5.65
CA GLY A 152 -10.37 -2.61 5.72
C GLY A 152 -9.65 -1.75 6.75
N GLY A 153 -8.59 -2.23 7.37
CA GLY A 153 -7.74 -1.54 8.34
C GLY A 153 -6.88 -2.53 9.08
N VAL A 154 -5.97 -2.01 9.89
CA VAL A 154 -5.23 -2.83 10.84
C VAL A 154 -6.10 -3.00 12.09
N PRO A 155 -6.28 -4.22 12.61
CA PRO A 155 -7.02 -4.45 13.84
C PRO A 155 -6.45 -3.65 15.01
N ASP A 156 -7.33 -3.06 15.83
CA ASP A 156 -6.92 -2.39 17.07
C ASP A 156 -6.43 -3.38 18.13
N ASP A 157 -6.98 -4.60 18.13
CA ASP A 157 -6.51 -5.71 18.96
C ASP A 157 -5.26 -6.35 18.34
N GLU A 158 -4.13 -6.20 19.02
CA GLU A 158 -2.85 -6.73 18.57
C GLU A 158 -2.75 -8.27 18.59
N SER A 159 -3.65 -8.97 19.25
CA SER A 159 -3.70 -10.44 19.23
C SER A 159 -4.24 -10.96 17.89
N VAL A 160 -5.04 -10.15 17.18
CA VAL A 160 -5.62 -10.52 15.90
C VAL A 160 -4.55 -10.49 14.81
N LEU A 161 -4.24 -11.64 14.23
CA LEU A 161 -3.28 -11.77 13.13
C LEU A 161 -3.92 -11.53 11.77
N LEU A 162 -5.18 -11.86 11.62
CA LEU A 162 -5.96 -11.70 10.39
C LEU A 162 -7.40 -11.40 10.77
N ASP A 163 -7.91 -10.25 10.34
CA ASP A 163 -9.29 -9.85 10.53
C ASP A 163 -10.18 -10.38 9.41
N SER A 164 -11.49 -10.30 9.60
CA SER A 164 -12.48 -10.71 8.61
C SER A 164 -12.36 -9.91 7.32
N PHE A 165 -12.39 -10.60 6.19
CA PHE A 165 -12.34 -9.95 4.88
C PHE A 165 -13.70 -9.38 4.49
N LYS A 166 -13.70 -8.11 4.08
CA LYS A 166 -14.85 -7.43 3.48
C LYS A 166 -14.92 -7.75 1.99
N ASP A 167 -16.12 -7.89 1.48
CA ASP A 167 -16.39 -8.31 0.11
C ASP A 167 -16.08 -7.27 -0.98
N GLY A 168 -15.82 -6.02 -0.60
CA GLY A 168 -15.64 -4.91 -1.53
C GLY A 168 -14.57 -5.10 -2.62
N ALA A 169 -13.41 -5.69 -2.26
CA ALA A 169 -12.36 -5.97 -3.23
C ALA A 169 -12.77 -7.06 -4.22
N PHE A 170 -13.44 -8.10 -3.73
CA PHE A 170 -13.86 -9.25 -4.52
C PHE A 170 -15.02 -8.87 -5.48
N ARG A 171 -16.02 -8.13 -5.00
CA ARG A 171 -17.09 -7.59 -5.86
C ARG A 171 -16.52 -6.71 -6.96
N LEU A 172 -15.60 -5.81 -6.63
CA LEU A 172 -14.97 -4.92 -7.61
C LEU A 172 -14.19 -5.71 -8.68
N ALA A 173 -13.51 -6.78 -8.28
CA ALA A 173 -12.81 -7.66 -9.22
C ALA A 173 -13.77 -8.40 -10.15
N ILE A 174 -14.90 -8.91 -9.62
CA ILE A 174 -15.95 -9.59 -10.39
C ILE A 174 -16.61 -8.61 -11.37
N ASP A 175 -17.06 -7.45 -10.89
CA ASP A 175 -17.77 -6.44 -11.70
C ASP A 175 -16.93 -5.94 -12.87
N HIS A 176 -15.60 -5.86 -12.69
CA HIS A 176 -14.67 -5.42 -13.72
C HIS A 176 -13.96 -6.55 -14.45
N GLN A 177 -14.28 -7.80 -14.14
CA GLN A 177 -13.68 -9.01 -14.75
C GLN A 177 -12.15 -8.99 -14.76
N ILE A 178 -11.55 -8.51 -13.65
CA ILE A 178 -10.10 -8.49 -13.46
C ILE A 178 -9.65 -9.61 -12.53
N PRO A 179 -8.49 -10.24 -12.77
CA PRO A 179 -7.98 -11.28 -11.89
C PRO A 179 -7.59 -10.71 -10.53
N ILE A 180 -7.84 -11.48 -9.48
CA ILE A 180 -7.40 -11.18 -8.13
C ILE A 180 -5.99 -11.74 -7.97
N ALA A 181 -5.06 -10.91 -7.50
CA ALA A 181 -3.69 -11.29 -7.21
C ALA A 181 -3.43 -11.28 -5.69
N PRO A 182 -3.65 -12.43 -5.01
CA PRO A 182 -3.54 -12.49 -3.56
C PRO A 182 -2.08 -12.56 -3.12
N MET A 183 -1.77 -11.90 -2.00
CA MET A 183 -0.46 -11.95 -1.35
C MET A 183 -0.62 -12.15 0.16
N THR A 184 0.34 -12.86 0.75
CA THR A 184 0.45 -12.97 2.21
C THR A 184 1.75 -12.33 2.68
N PHE A 185 1.62 -11.36 3.61
CA PHE A 185 2.72 -10.72 4.31
C PHE A 185 2.89 -11.38 5.68
N HIS A 186 3.96 -12.18 5.85
CA HIS A 186 4.11 -13.03 7.03
C HIS A 186 4.69 -12.31 8.25
N ASP A 187 5.62 -11.37 8.04
CA ASP A 187 6.46 -10.87 9.12
C ASP A 187 6.20 -9.40 9.50
N ASN A 188 5.37 -8.67 8.75
CA ASN A 188 5.24 -7.22 8.86
C ASN A 188 4.83 -6.77 10.27
N LYS A 189 3.89 -7.45 10.89
CA LYS A 189 3.46 -7.19 12.27
C LYS A 189 4.61 -7.33 13.26
N ALA A 190 5.37 -8.40 13.17
CA ALA A 190 6.52 -8.65 14.05
C ALA A 190 7.67 -7.67 13.80
N ARG A 191 7.82 -7.17 12.56
CA ARG A 191 8.87 -6.22 12.18
C ARG A 191 8.53 -4.77 12.52
N PHE A 192 7.28 -4.36 12.34
CA PHE A 192 6.86 -2.99 12.61
C PHE A 192 5.34 -2.90 12.81
N SER A 193 4.86 -3.25 14.01
CA SER A 193 3.44 -3.10 14.35
C SER A 193 3.08 -1.64 14.66
N TYR A 194 1.80 -1.39 14.92
CA TYR A 194 1.33 -0.09 15.41
C TYR A 194 1.72 0.18 16.85
N THR A 195 2.09 -0.84 17.64
CA THR A 195 2.62 -0.66 19.00
C THR A 195 3.90 0.16 18.97
N PHE A 196 3.89 1.30 19.65
CA PHE A 196 4.95 2.30 19.55
C PHE A 196 6.35 1.77 19.90
N LEU A 197 6.45 0.96 20.94
CA LEU A 197 7.74 0.40 21.40
C LEU A 197 8.05 -1.00 20.84
N SER A 198 7.48 -1.34 19.67
CA SER A 198 7.72 -2.60 19.00
C SER A 198 8.53 -2.41 17.72
N GLY A 199 9.01 -3.52 17.20
CA GLY A 199 9.69 -3.56 15.91
C GLY A 199 11.17 -3.87 15.99
N SER A 200 11.68 -4.43 14.90
CA SER A 200 13.08 -4.80 14.73
C SER A 200 13.40 -5.00 13.26
N PRO A 201 14.64 -4.72 12.82
CA PRO A 201 15.07 -5.09 11.47
C PRO A 201 14.99 -6.61 11.24
N GLY A 202 14.99 -7.04 10.00
CA GLY A 202 15.04 -8.45 9.65
C GLY A 202 14.26 -8.82 8.39
N LYS A 203 14.04 -10.12 8.22
CA LYS A 203 13.38 -10.67 7.04
C LYS A 203 11.88 -10.29 7.00
N MET A 204 11.38 -9.97 5.81
CA MET A 204 9.96 -9.74 5.51
C MET A 204 9.56 -10.69 4.38
N ARG A 205 8.96 -11.81 4.73
CA ARG A 205 8.55 -12.83 3.76
C ARG A 205 7.22 -12.47 3.14
N VAL A 206 7.18 -12.61 1.81
CA VAL A 206 5.98 -12.40 1.00
C VAL A 206 5.73 -13.66 0.19
N GLN A 207 4.52 -14.19 0.28
CA GLN A 207 4.01 -15.20 -0.63
C GLN A 207 3.08 -14.52 -1.63
N VAL A 208 3.39 -14.60 -2.92
CA VAL A 208 2.51 -14.22 -4.02
C VAL A 208 1.84 -15.50 -4.51
N HIS A 209 0.51 -15.56 -4.40
CA HIS A 209 -0.28 -16.72 -4.79
C HIS A 209 -0.69 -16.65 -6.26
N LYS A 210 -1.26 -17.75 -6.77
CA LYS A 210 -1.88 -17.78 -8.10
C LYS A 210 -3.09 -16.84 -8.17
N THR A 211 -3.32 -16.28 -9.35
CA THR A 211 -4.48 -15.42 -9.66
C THR A 211 -5.72 -16.22 -9.97
#